data_0abb6cdcfc678ba7b97e341f4bdd56de
#
_entry.id   0abb6cdcfc678ba7b97e341f4bdd56de
#
_cell.length_a   1.000
_cell.length_b   1.000
_cell.length_c   1.000
_cell.angle_alpha   90.00
_cell.angle_beta   90.00
_cell.angle_gamma   90.00
#
_symmetry.space_group_name_H-M   'P 1'
#
loop_
_entity.id
_entity.type
_entity.pdbx_description
1 polymer ?
#
loop_
_entity_poly.entity_id
_entity_poly.type
_entity_poly.pdbx_seq_one_letter_code
_entity_poly.pdbx_strand_id
1 'polypeptide(L)'
;KHRPDCYFAEKEQQFLVSPGSLDMAGLMILPREVDFERITPTLAEHIMREVSLSDEAMREVIKHICQHNVSSWKQEPTVSVGIVSAEKIHFRLNGSYLIDGELITGEQTVEYSKGEILWQSAHLRELVFTPKDQESSFSLDDVTIGLNFHWERKEVQTFLGTLHLIVDNGKIYAINELPVEEYLTSVISSEMSATSSLELLKAHAVISRSWLLAQIEKRKSLGKGTEHQEVSTVRTDNELVRWFDREDHTLFDVCADDHCQRYQGITKATSPHVKMAIDATRGQVLFSEGSICDARFSKCCGGISEEFQYCWENIRKPYLLSVEDKAPLGSVPTMDLTDEEAAREWILSSPEAFCNTH
;
A
#
# COMPACT_ATOMS: atom_id res chain seq x y z
N LYS A 1 8.46 16.18 -18.81
CA LYS A 1 9.86 16.26 -19.25
C LYS A 1 10.75 15.40 -18.37
N HIS A 2 11.66 14.70 -18.96
CA HIS A 2 12.58 13.79 -18.28
C HIS A 2 13.67 14.57 -17.49
N ARG A 3 14.07 15.73 -18.00
CA ARG A 3 15.01 16.65 -17.36
C ARG A 3 14.52 18.10 -17.53
N PRO A 4 14.73 18.97 -16.54
CA PRO A 4 14.33 20.36 -16.62
C PRO A 4 15.17 21.14 -17.63
N ASP A 5 14.66 22.25 -18.13
CA ASP A 5 15.35 23.06 -19.14
C ASP A 5 16.71 23.57 -18.63
N CYS A 6 16.82 23.86 -17.34
CA CYS A 6 18.09 24.28 -16.73
C CYS A 6 19.19 23.22 -16.80
N TYR A 7 18.87 21.95 -16.99
CA TYR A 7 19.85 20.88 -17.20
C TYR A 7 20.60 21.03 -18.54
N PHE A 8 19.93 21.55 -19.56
CA PHE A 8 20.46 21.72 -20.91
C PHE A 8 20.95 23.14 -21.18
N ALA A 9 20.86 24.03 -20.19
CA ALA A 9 21.30 25.44 -20.34
C ALA A 9 22.80 25.54 -20.57
N GLU A 10 23.27 26.73 -21.01
CA GLU A 10 24.69 27.02 -21.13
C GLU A 10 25.40 26.95 -19.75
N LYS A 11 26.71 26.65 -19.77
CA LYS A 11 27.49 26.30 -18.58
C LYS A 11 27.28 27.20 -17.34
N GLU A 12 27.10 28.49 -17.54
CA GLU A 12 26.90 29.44 -16.44
C GLU A 12 25.48 29.40 -15.87
N GLN A 13 24.50 28.94 -16.64
CA GLN A 13 23.09 28.82 -16.26
C GLN A 13 22.66 27.36 -16.01
N GLN A 14 23.56 26.42 -16.26
CA GLN A 14 23.27 25.00 -16.10
C GLN A 14 23.13 24.60 -14.63
N PHE A 15 22.13 23.82 -14.33
CA PHE A 15 21.98 23.06 -13.07
C PHE A 15 22.05 21.57 -13.36
N LEU A 16 22.97 20.87 -12.70
CA LEU A 16 22.97 19.41 -12.71
C LEU A 16 22.02 18.93 -11.60
N VAL A 17 20.78 18.73 -11.98
CA VAL A 17 19.74 18.16 -11.15
C VAL A 17 19.05 17.07 -11.94
N SER A 18 18.86 15.93 -11.31
CA SER A 18 18.17 14.80 -11.91
C SER A 18 17.04 14.39 -10.96
N PRO A 19 15.84 15.00 -11.10
CA PRO A 19 14.74 14.70 -10.22
C PRO A 19 14.35 13.22 -10.35
N GLY A 20 14.59 12.48 -9.30
CA GLY A 20 14.23 11.08 -9.16
C GLY A 20 13.06 10.88 -8.21
N SER A 21 12.75 9.65 -7.89
CA SER A 21 11.69 9.33 -6.93
C SER A 21 11.94 9.90 -5.53
N LEU A 22 13.21 10.10 -5.14
CA LEU A 22 13.57 10.78 -3.88
C LEU A 22 13.23 12.27 -3.92
N ASP A 23 13.45 12.92 -5.06
CA ASP A 23 13.13 14.35 -5.25
C ASP A 23 11.61 14.56 -5.24
N MET A 24 10.85 13.64 -5.83
CA MET A 24 9.38 13.65 -5.75
C MET A 24 8.87 13.47 -4.31
N ALA A 25 9.67 12.87 -3.43
CA ALA A 25 9.42 12.78 -2.00
C ALA A 25 9.89 14.03 -1.21
N GLY A 26 10.32 15.09 -1.89
CA GLY A 26 10.71 16.36 -1.28
C GLY A 26 12.19 16.51 -0.96
N LEU A 27 13.06 15.61 -1.43
CA LEU A 27 14.51 15.70 -1.30
C LEU A 27 15.17 15.94 -2.66
N MET A 28 15.57 17.16 -2.96
CA MET A 28 16.29 17.48 -4.20
C MET A 28 17.81 17.29 -4.03
N ILE A 29 18.39 16.45 -4.88
CA ILE A 29 19.83 16.19 -4.88
C ILE A 29 20.53 17.06 -5.91
N LEU A 30 21.45 17.90 -5.46
CA LEU A 30 22.28 18.75 -6.28
C LEU A 30 23.75 18.29 -6.11
N PRO A 31 24.31 17.57 -7.10
CA PRO A 31 25.62 16.93 -6.95
C PRO A 31 26.79 17.90 -7.01
N ARG A 32 26.58 19.13 -7.48
CA ARG A 32 27.62 20.17 -7.51
C ARG A 32 27.35 21.23 -6.45
N GLU A 33 28.36 21.59 -5.68
CA GLU A 33 28.29 22.63 -4.65
C GLU A 33 27.81 23.97 -5.20
N VAL A 34 28.28 24.36 -6.40
CA VAL A 34 27.84 25.56 -7.08
C VAL A 34 26.34 25.61 -7.38
N ASP A 35 25.72 24.47 -7.62
CA ASP A 35 24.27 24.38 -7.86
C ASP A 35 23.50 24.45 -6.52
N PHE A 36 24.06 23.87 -5.47
CA PHE A 36 23.48 23.91 -4.13
C PHE A 36 23.50 25.37 -3.58
N GLU A 37 24.54 26.14 -3.84
CA GLU A 37 24.62 27.56 -3.42
C GLU A 37 23.67 28.47 -4.21
N ARG A 38 23.33 28.10 -5.44
CA ARG A 38 22.52 28.92 -6.35
C ARG A 38 21.05 28.58 -6.34
N ILE A 39 20.67 27.42 -5.82
CA ILE A 39 19.26 26.98 -5.81
C ILE A 39 18.43 27.92 -4.91
N THR A 40 17.27 28.28 -5.40
CA THR A 40 16.27 29.02 -4.62
C THR A 40 14.98 28.20 -4.51
N PRO A 41 14.13 28.43 -3.51
CA PRO A 41 12.85 27.76 -3.41
C PRO A 41 12.01 27.90 -4.69
N THR A 42 11.98 29.08 -5.30
CA THR A 42 11.25 29.33 -6.55
C THR A 42 11.82 28.54 -7.72
N LEU A 43 13.15 28.44 -7.83
CA LEU A 43 13.80 27.67 -8.89
C LEU A 43 13.58 26.17 -8.68
N ALA A 44 13.66 25.69 -7.43
CA ALA A 44 13.35 24.30 -7.09
C ALA A 44 11.90 23.93 -7.46
N GLU A 45 10.94 24.79 -7.11
CA GLU A 45 9.54 24.60 -7.49
C GLU A 45 9.36 24.59 -9.02
N HIS A 46 10.04 25.48 -9.74
CA HIS A 46 9.97 25.53 -11.19
C HIS A 46 10.52 24.25 -11.83
N ILE A 47 11.68 23.77 -11.38
CA ILE A 47 12.29 22.51 -11.83
C ILE A 47 11.33 21.34 -11.59
N MET A 48 10.75 21.23 -10.40
CA MET A 48 9.80 20.16 -10.07
C MET A 48 8.54 20.21 -10.93
N ARG A 49 8.03 21.41 -11.22
CA ARG A 49 6.89 21.58 -12.14
C ARG A 49 7.21 21.14 -13.57
N GLU A 50 8.42 21.43 -14.06
CA GLU A 50 8.82 21.05 -15.43
C GLU A 50 8.91 19.55 -15.65
N VAL A 51 9.35 18.78 -14.62
CA VAL A 51 9.51 17.33 -14.69
C VAL A 51 8.28 16.57 -14.23
N SER A 52 7.35 17.25 -13.58
CA SER A 52 6.05 16.67 -13.18
C SER A 52 5.08 16.65 -14.36
N LEU A 53 4.02 15.84 -14.25
CA LEU A 53 2.90 15.92 -15.18
C LEU A 53 2.28 17.33 -15.10
N SER A 54 2.05 17.95 -16.25
CA SER A 54 1.27 19.19 -16.28
C SER A 54 -0.14 18.95 -15.76
N ASP A 55 -0.81 20.00 -15.25
CA ASP A 55 -2.21 19.92 -14.81
C ASP A 55 -3.14 19.39 -15.91
N GLU A 56 -2.79 19.65 -17.18
CA GLU A 56 -3.55 19.18 -18.34
C GLU A 56 -3.33 17.68 -18.58
N ALA A 57 -2.09 17.20 -18.54
CA ALA A 57 -1.77 15.79 -18.62
C ALA A 57 -2.37 15.00 -17.45
N MET A 58 -2.32 15.57 -16.24
CA MET A 58 -2.96 14.96 -15.07
C MET A 58 -4.48 14.88 -15.22
N ARG A 59 -5.14 15.94 -15.73
CA ARG A 59 -6.57 15.90 -16.03
C ARG A 59 -6.92 14.83 -17.06
N GLU A 60 -6.11 14.61 -18.09
CA GLU A 60 -6.33 13.55 -19.06
C GLU A 60 -6.14 12.16 -18.44
N VAL A 61 -5.14 11.96 -17.57
CA VAL A 61 -4.96 10.71 -16.81
C VAL A 61 -6.16 10.46 -15.91
N ILE A 62 -6.58 11.48 -15.13
CA ILE A 62 -7.75 11.38 -14.25
C ILE A 62 -9.01 11.08 -15.07
N LYS A 63 -9.20 11.76 -16.19
CA LYS A 63 -10.33 11.52 -17.10
C LYS A 63 -10.32 10.09 -17.65
N HIS A 64 -9.16 9.57 -18.03
CA HIS A 64 -9.01 8.18 -18.48
C HIS A 64 -9.36 7.19 -17.37
N ILE A 65 -8.86 7.41 -16.17
CA ILE A 65 -9.19 6.60 -14.99
C ILE A 65 -10.69 6.69 -14.69
N CYS A 66 -11.28 7.90 -14.70
CA CYS A 66 -12.69 8.11 -14.41
C CYS A 66 -13.65 7.64 -15.52
N GLN A 67 -13.19 7.48 -16.76
CA GLN A 67 -13.98 6.89 -17.84
C GLN A 67 -14.23 5.38 -17.64
N HIS A 68 -13.47 4.73 -16.75
CA HIS A 68 -13.61 3.32 -16.42
C HIS A 68 -14.36 3.17 -15.09
N ASN A 69 -15.66 3.50 -15.09
CA ASN A 69 -16.62 3.22 -14.02
C ASN A 69 -16.08 3.38 -12.59
N VAL A 70 -15.92 4.61 -12.13
CA VAL A 70 -15.71 4.89 -10.71
C VAL A 70 -17.05 4.80 -10.01
N SER A 71 -17.24 3.81 -9.14
CA SER A 71 -18.42 3.71 -8.30
C SER A 71 -18.11 4.15 -6.87
N SER A 72 -19.07 4.78 -6.21
CA SER A 72 -19.01 5.10 -4.79
C SER A 72 -20.04 4.25 -4.04
N TRP A 73 -19.69 3.72 -2.88
CA TRP A 73 -20.64 2.99 -2.03
C TRP A 73 -21.56 3.94 -1.23
N LYS A 74 -22.77 3.49 -0.93
CA LYS A 74 -23.72 4.24 -0.12
C LYS A 74 -23.38 4.25 1.36
N GLN A 75 -22.71 3.22 1.85
CA GLN A 75 -22.27 3.04 3.23
C GLN A 75 -20.84 2.56 3.23
N GLU A 76 -20.01 3.22 4.03
CA GLU A 76 -18.62 2.86 4.18
C GLU A 76 -18.46 1.48 4.81
N PRO A 77 -17.75 0.55 4.16
CA PRO A 77 -17.46 -0.75 4.74
C PRO A 77 -16.39 -0.65 5.84
N THR A 78 -16.34 -1.67 6.68
CA THR A 78 -15.27 -1.89 7.65
C THR A 78 -14.31 -2.94 7.12
N VAL A 79 -13.07 -2.90 7.63
CA VAL A 79 -12.02 -3.88 7.37
C VAL A 79 -11.50 -4.41 8.69
N SER A 80 -11.18 -5.71 8.73
CA SER A 80 -10.50 -6.37 9.84
C SER A 80 -9.04 -6.62 9.46
N VAL A 81 -8.12 -6.12 10.28
CA VAL A 81 -6.67 -6.16 10.03
C VAL A 81 -5.98 -6.96 11.12
N GLY A 82 -5.36 -8.08 10.77
CA GLY A 82 -4.53 -8.86 11.68
C GLY A 82 -3.20 -8.15 11.95
N ILE A 83 -2.93 -7.81 13.21
CA ILE A 83 -1.75 -7.02 13.59
C ILE A 83 -0.63 -7.90 14.12
N VAL A 84 -0.92 -8.70 15.13
CA VAL A 84 0.06 -9.56 15.81
C VAL A 84 -0.60 -10.82 16.32
N SER A 85 0.16 -11.92 16.38
CA SER A 85 -0.27 -13.15 17.05
C SER A 85 0.81 -13.63 18.03
N ALA A 86 0.41 -13.91 19.27
CA ALA A 86 1.31 -14.38 20.34
C ALA A 86 0.56 -15.18 21.38
N GLU A 87 1.30 -15.92 22.23
CA GLU A 87 0.73 -16.57 23.41
C GLU A 87 0.39 -15.56 24.50
N LYS A 88 1.05 -14.40 24.50
CA LYS A 88 0.83 -13.30 25.42
C LYS A 88 0.89 -11.97 24.68
N ILE A 89 -0.11 -11.13 24.89
CA ILE A 89 -0.20 -9.81 24.29
C ILE A 89 -0.37 -8.76 25.41
N HIS A 90 0.49 -7.74 25.35
CA HIS A 90 0.41 -6.54 26.17
C HIS A 90 -0.13 -5.40 25.32
N PHE A 91 -1.08 -4.66 25.83
CA PHE A 91 -1.64 -3.52 25.14
C PHE A 91 -2.14 -2.45 26.10
N ARG A 92 -2.27 -1.23 25.60
CA ARG A 92 -2.80 -0.10 26.36
C ARG A 92 -4.00 0.48 25.64
N LEU A 93 -5.08 0.69 26.36
CA LEU A 93 -6.27 1.42 25.94
C LEU A 93 -6.07 2.90 26.25
N ASN A 94 -5.83 3.72 25.21
CA ASN A 94 -5.63 5.16 25.30
C ASN A 94 -6.98 5.85 25.11
N GLY A 95 -7.70 6.08 26.18
CA GLY A 95 -9.08 6.53 26.16
C GLY A 95 -10.02 5.48 26.74
N SER A 96 -11.31 5.65 26.53
CA SER A 96 -12.35 4.79 27.10
C SER A 96 -12.82 3.75 26.07
N TYR A 97 -12.77 2.49 26.45
CA TYR A 97 -13.29 1.38 25.65
C TYR A 97 -14.45 0.70 26.38
N LEU A 98 -15.33 0.10 25.64
CA LEU A 98 -16.43 -0.72 26.14
C LEU A 98 -16.14 -2.20 25.88
N ILE A 99 -16.35 -3.02 26.90
CA ILE A 99 -16.38 -4.47 26.81
C ILE A 99 -17.59 -4.97 27.61
N ASP A 100 -18.51 -5.69 26.99
CA ASP A 100 -19.76 -6.16 27.59
C ASP A 100 -20.57 -5.06 28.32
N GLY A 101 -20.46 -3.80 27.84
CA GLY A 101 -21.11 -2.62 28.40
C GLY A 101 -20.38 -1.95 29.54
N GLU A 102 -19.26 -2.49 30.01
CA GLU A 102 -18.41 -1.90 31.03
C GLU A 102 -17.29 -1.04 30.42
N LEU A 103 -16.99 0.09 31.06
CA LEU A 103 -15.88 0.96 30.65
C LEU A 103 -14.56 0.45 31.18
N ILE A 104 -13.59 0.38 30.28
CA ILE A 104 -12.22 -0.01 30.60
C ILE A 104 -11.21 0.95 29.95
N THR A 105 -10.06 1.11 30.56
CA THR A 105 -8.94 1.95 30.07
C THR A 105 -7.61 1.44 30.63
N GLY A 106 -6.50 1.95 30.11
CA GLY A 106 -5.15 1.70 30.63
C GLY A 106 -4.53 0.39 30.17
N GLU A 107 -3.51 -0.05 30.91
CA GLU A 107 -2.72 -1.24 30.57
C GLU A 107 -3.52 -2.51 30.75
N GLN A 108 -3.40 -3.39 29.78
CA GLN A 108 -4.05 -4.70 29.76
C GLN A 108 -3.04 -5.76 29.33
N THR A 109 -3.29 -6.98 29.78
CA THR A 109 -2.52 -8.16 29.39
C THR A 109 -3.46 -9.32 29.20
N VAL A 110 -3.29 -10.06 28.13
CA VAL A 110 -3.98 -11.33 27.86
C VAL A 110 -2.96 -12.44 27.65
N GLU A 111 -3.29 -13.64 28.09
CA GLU A 111 -2.45 -14.83 27.92
C GLU A 111 -3.29 -16.00 27.34
N TYR A 112 -2.68 -16.73 26.41
CA TYR A 112 -3.27 -17.98 25.92
C TYR A 112 -3.21 -19.06 26.99
N SER A 113 -4.32 -19.71 27.28
CA SER A 113 -4.41 -20.77 28.26
C SER A 113 -5.43 -21.83 27.83
N LYS A 114 -4.95 -23.03 27.50
CA LYS A 114 -5.79 -24.22 27.20
C LYS A 114 -6.90 -23.98 26.16
N GLY A 115 -6.63 -23.22 25.13
CA GLY A 115 -7.60 -22.93 24.05
C GLY A 115 -8.45 -21.69 24.29
N GLU A 116 -8.16 -20.92 25.34
CA GLU A 116 -8.90 -19.71 25.71
C GLU A 116 -7.95 -18.55 26.03
N ILE A 117 -8.49 -17.35 26.05
CA ILE A 117 -7.82 -16.14 26.51
C ILE A 117 -8.01 -16.02 28.01
N LEU A 118 -6.94 -16.03 28.78
CA LEU A 118 -6.96 -15.65 30.18
C LEU A 118 -6.82 -14.13 30.30
N TRP A 119 -7.86 -13.48 30.79
CA TRP A 119 -7.90 -12.04 31.06
C TRP A 119 -8.60 -11.77 32.38
N GLN A 120 -7.95 -11.00 33.27
CA GLN A 120 -8.49 -10.65 34.61
C GLN A 120 -9.08 -11.85 35.38
N SER A 121 -8.42 -13.02 35.28
CA SER A 121 -8.85 -14.28 35.89
C SER A 121 -10.07 -14.95 35.20
N ALA A 122 -10.61 -14.39 34.12
CA ALA A 122 -11.64 -15.01 33.32
C ALA A 122 -11.03 -15.77 32.12
N HIS A 123 -11.66 -16.85 31.74
CA HIS A 123 -11.34 -17.63 30.55
C HIS A 123 -12.37 -17.35 29.45
N LEU A 124 -11.96 -16.80 28.32
CA LEU A 124 -12.81 -16.31 27.26
C LEU A 124 -12.31 -16.80 25.91
N ARG A 125 -13.19 -16.95 24.93
CA ARG A 125 -12.78 -17.33 23.57
C ARG A 125 -12.42 -16.13 22.71
N GLU A 126 -13.03 -15.01 23.02
CA GLU A 126 -12.81 -13.75 22.32
C GLU A 126 -13.01 -12.56 23.28
N LEU A 127 -12.41 -11.45 22.95
CA LEU A 127 -12.57 -10.18 23.66
C LEU A 127 -12.68 -9.07 22.61
N VAL A 128 -13.70 -8.22 22.74
CA VAL A 128 -13.94 -7.10 21.83
C VAL A 128 -13.95 -5.81 22.59
N PHE A 129 -12.93 -5.00 22.40
CA PHE A 129 -12.79 -3.67 22.99
C PHE A 129 -13.25 -2.62 21.98
N THR A 130 -14.44 -2.06 22.17
CA THR A 130 -15.03 -1.06 21.26
C THR A 130 -14.75 0.34 21.80
N PRO A 131 -14.18 1.26 20.98
CA PRO A 131 -13.93 2.62 21.44
C PRO A 131 -15.23 3.35 21.75
N LYS A 132 -15.25 4.10 22.85
CA LYS A 132 -16.42 4.92 23.25
C LYS A 132 -16.58 6.16 22.39
N ASP A 133 -15.49 6.69 21.88
CA ASP A 133 -15.42 7.89 21.05
C ASP A 133 -14.34 7.73 19.96
N GLN A 134 -14.34 8.67 19.01
CA GLN A 134 -13.41 8.64 17.86
C GLN A 134 -11.96 9.00 18.22
N GLU A 135 -11.72 9.57 19.41
CA GLU A 135 -10.38 9.94 19.86
C GLU A 135 -9.70 8.80 20.62
N SER A 136 -10.47 7.81 21.06
CA SER A 136 -9.95 6.61 21.73
C SER A 136 -9.11 5.78 20.78
N SER A 137 -7.94 5.37 21.25
CA SER A 137 -7.00 4.52 20.50
C SER A 137 -6.47 3.41 21.42
N PHE A 138 -5.83 2.40 20.84
CA PHE A 138 -5.11 1.40 21.59
C PHE A 138 -3.69 1.22 21.04
N SER A 139 -2.76 0.91 21.91
CA SER A 139 -1.38 0.61 21.54
C SER A 139 -1.07 -0.85 21.82
N LEU A 140 -0.45 -1.52 20.86
CA LEU A 140 0.05 -2.89 20.99
C LEU A 140 1.57 -2.85 21.11
N ASP A 141 2.09 -3.61 22.06
CA ASP A 141 3.53 -3.81 22.22
C ASP A 141 4.03 -4.91 21.26
N ASP A 142 5.33 -4.90 21.00
CA ASP A 142 6.03 -5.94 20.23
C ASP A 142 5.46 -6.24 18.82
N VAL A 143 4.85 -5.25 18.16
CA VAL A 143 4.39 -5.42 16.79
C VAL A 143 5.61 -5.60 15.88
N THR A 144 5.71 -6.75 15.23
CA THR A 144 6.81 -7.05 14.30
C THR A 144 6.58 -6.35 12.98
N ILE A 145 7.60 -5.66 12.49
CA ILE A 145 7.61 -4.97 11.20
C ILE A 145 8.68 -5.58 10.33
N GLY A 146 8.35 -5.83 9.05
CA GLY A 146 9.26 -6.41 8.09
C GLY A 146 9.57 -7.88 8.38
N LEU A 147 8.53 -8.66 8.58
CA LEU A 147 8.62 -10.08 8.91
C LEU A 147 9.49 -10.82 7.89
N ASN A 148 10.51 -11.53 8.39
CA ASN A 148 11.51 -12.27 7.61
C ASN A 148 12.45 -11.41 6.74
N PHE A 149 12.44 -10.09 6.86
CA PHE A 149 13.42 -9.21 6.22
C PHE A 149 14.61 -8.92 7.15
N HIS A 150 15.76 -8.57 6.57
CA HIS A 150 16.97 -8.20 7.32
C HIS A 150 16.83 -6.95 8.22
N TRP A 151 15.76 -6.19 8.06
CA TRP A 151 15.38 -5.00 8.85
C TRP A 151 14.21 -5.26 9.79
N GLU A 152 13.84 -6.53 10.01
CA GLU A 152 12.82 -6.92 10.99
C GLU A 152 13.11 -6.31 12.36
N ARG A 153 12.11 -5.72 12.94
CA ARG A 153 12.17 -5.12 14.28
C ARG A 153 10.80 -5.13 14.95
N LYS A 154 10.81 -4.95 16.26
CA LYS A 154 9.59 -4.80 17.02
C LYS A 154 9.39 -3.34 17.44
N GLU A 155 8.17 -2.86 17.33
CA GLU A 155 7.77 -1.51 17.69
C GLU A 155 6.46 -1.52 18.49
N VAL A 156 6.24 -0.49 19.31
CA VAL A 156 4.91 -0.17 19.84
C VAL A 156 4.15 0.55 18.74
N GLN A 157 2.95 0.05 18.41
CA GLN A 157 2.10 0.69 17.42
C GLN A 157 0.74 1.04 17.99
N THR A 158 0.19 2.17 17.57
CA THR A 158 -1.08 2.71 18.04
C THR A 158 -2.12 2.73 16.93
N PHE A 159 -3.34 2.31 17.26
CA PHE A 159 -4.43 2.10 16.32
C PHE A 159 -5.71 2.77 16.81
N LEU A 160 -6.53 3.24 15.86
CA LEU A 160 -7.91 3.64 16.08
C LEU A 160 -8.85 2.45 15.89
N GLY A 161 -10.11 2.60 16.29
CA GLY A 161 -11.13 1.59 16.07
C GLY A 161 -11.18 0.50 17.14
N THR A 162 -11.76 -0.63 16.80
CA THR A 162 -12.01 -1.75 17.70
C THR A 162 -10.80 -2.67 17.76
N LEU A 163 -10.43 -3.12 18.96
CA LEU A 163 -9.48 -4.21 19.16
C LEU A 163 -10.27 -5.49 19.44
N HIS A 164 -10.13 -6.46 18.54
CA HIS A 164 -10.72 -7.79 18.67
C HIS A 164 -9.61 -8.82 18.90
N LEU A 165 -9.67 -9.54 20.01
CA LEU A 165 -8.74 -10.61 20.37
C LEU A 165 -9.45 -11.95 20.27
N ILE A 166 -8.89 -12.87 19.50
CA ILE A 166 -9.44 -14.22 19.31
C ILE A 166 -8.34 -15.28 19.44
N VAL A 167 -8.73 -16.50 19.78
CA VAL A 167 -7.81 -17.64 19.82
C VAL A 167 -7.91 -18.46 18.57
N ASP A 168 -6.76 -18.74 17.96
CA ASP A 168 -6.62 -19.73 16.90
C ASP A 168 -5.21 -20.36 16.93
N ASN A 169 -5.12 -21.65 16.59
CA ASN A 169 -3.86 -22.39 16.48
C ASN A 169 -2.88 -22.19 17.67
N GLY A 170 -3.41 -22.14 18.91
CA GLY A 170 -2.58 -22.01 20.11
C GLY A 170 -2.03 -20.61 20.40
N LYS A 171 -2.54 -19.60 19.73
CA LYS A 171 -2.15 -18.18 19.90
C LYS A 171 -3.37 -17.28 20.02
N ILE A 172 -3.17 -16.12 20.54
CA ILE A 172 -4.11 -15.01 20.52
C ILE A 172 -3.75 -14.14 19.33
N TYR A 173 -4.73 -13.80 18.51
CA TYR A 173 -4.62 -12.87 17.39
C TYR A 173 -5.23 -11.54 17.80
N ALA A 174 -4.47 -10.47 17.65
CA ALA A 174 -4.96 -9.10 17.80
C ALA A 174 -5.37 -8.57 16.42
N ILE A 175 -6.66 -8.29 16.28
CA ILE A 175 -7.28 -7.82 15.04
C ILE A 175 -7.81 -6.42 15.29
N ASN A 176 -7.51 -5.49 14.39
CA ASN A 176 -8.05 -4.14 14.41
C ASN A 176 -9.21 -4.05 13.42
N GLU A 177 -10.37 -3.61 13.89
CA GLU A 177 -11.53 -3.37 13.04
C GLU A 177 -11.84 -1.88 12.97
N LEU A 178 -11.91 -1.35 11.75
CA LEU A 178 -12.10 0.08 11.51
C LEU A 178 -12.71 0.37 10.12
N PRO A 179 -13.24 1.59 9.89
CA PRO A 179 -13.69 2.02 8.56
C PRO A 179 -12.56 1.99 7.52
N VAL A 180 -12.89 1.67 6.27
CA VAL A 180 -11.93 1.55 5.16
C VAL A 180 -11.14 2.85 4.94
N GLU A 181 -11.78 4.03 5.07
CA GLU A 181 -11.08 5.30 4.85
C GLU A 181 -10.05 5.60 5.96
N GLU A 182 -10.32 5.18 7.18
CA GLU A 182 -9.34 5.28 8.27
C GLU A 182 -8.16 4.33 8.06
N TYR A 183 -8.41 3.09 7.64
CA TYR A 183 -7.37 2.15 7.25
C TYR A 183 -6.48 2.73 6.15
N LEU A 184 -7.06 3.30 5.09
CA LEU A 184 -6.33 3.86 3.97
C LEU A 184 -5.48 5.07 4.38
N THR A 185 -5.89 5.85 5.36
CA THR A 185 -5.08 6.96 5.89
C THR A 185 -3.73 6.46 6.41
N SER A 186 -3.71 5.31 7.09
CA SER A 186 -2.47 4.66 7.51
C SER A 186 -1.69 4.07 6.33
N VAL A 187 -2.36 3.34 5.43
CA VAL A 187 -1.71 2.67 4.29
C VAL A 187 -0.98 3.66 3.40
N ILE A 188 -1.64 4.72 2.93
CA ILE A 188 -1.00 5.68 2.02
C ILE A 188 0.13 6.48 2.68
N SER A 189 0.12 6.60 4.00
CA SER A 189 1.22 7.19 4.77
C SER A 189 2.39 6.23 4.99
N SER A 190 2.12 4.92 4.96
CA SER A 190 3.11 3.86 5.21
C SER A 190 3.76 3.34 3.92
N GLU A 191 2.98 3.22 2.85
CA GLU A 191 3.44 2.75 1.53
C GLU A 191 4.16 3.85 0.74
N MET A 192 3.63 5.07 0.77
CA MET A 192 4.21 6.25 0.13
C MET A 192 4.61 7.28 1.18
N SER A 193 5.42 8.25 0.81
CA SER A 193 5.67 9.37 1.71
C SER A 193 4.41 10.21 1.89
N ALA A 194 4.05 10.50 3.14
CA ALA A 194 2.95 11.42 3.46
C ALA A 194 3.15 12.85 2.89
N THR A 195 4.36 13.17 2.43
CA THR A 195 4.71 14.46 1.81
C THR A 195 4.69 14.42 0.29
N SER A 196 4.30 13.29 -0.32
CA SER A 196 4.11 13.18 -1.76
C SER A 196 3.05 14.16 -2.28
N SER A 197 3.04 14.39 -3.60
CA SER A 197 2.06 15.29 -4.20
C SER A 197 0.63 14.83 -3.93
N LEU A 198 -0.29 15.79 -3.77
CA LEU A 198 -1.70 15.48 -3.49
C LEU A 198 -2.30 14.57 -4.56
N GLU A 199 -1.96 14.76 -5.82
CA GLU A 199 -2.51 13.97 -6.93
C GLU A 199 -1.99 12.52 -6.92
N LEU A 200 -0.72 12.30 -6.55
CA LEU A 200 -0.19 10.96 -6.33
C LEU A 200 -0.90 10.26 -5.17
N LEU A 201 -1.10 10.95 -4.05
CA LEU A 201 -1.80 10.40 -2.90
C LEU A 201 -3.27 10.08 -3.23
N LYS A 202 -3.96 10.90 -4.03
CA LYS A 202 -5.32 10.61 -4.53
C LYS A 202 -5.35 9.35 -5.39
N ALA A 203 -4.45 9.24 -6.36
CA ALA A 203 -4.35 8.06 -7.22
C ALA A 203 -4.07 6.80 -6.38
N HIS A 204 -3.12 6.89 -5.46
CA HIS A 204 -2.77 5.79 -4.57
C HIS A 204 -3.94 5.39 -3.64
N ALA A 205 -4.71 6.35 -3.13
CA ALA A 205 -5.90 6.07 -2.32
C ALA A 205 -6.95 5.27 -3.10
N VAL A 206 -7.21 5.62 -4.37
CA VAL A 206 -8.16 4.90 -5.24
C VAL A 206 -7.66 3.48 -5.54
N ILE A 207 -6.38 3.33 -5.88
CA ILE A 207 -5.77 2.03 -6.16
C ILE A 207 -5.78 1.13 -4.92
N SER A 208 -5.33 1.64 -3.77
CA SER A 208 -5.26 0.88 -2.51
C SER A 208 -6.64 0.47 -2.02
N ARG A 209 -7.63 1.35 -2.16
CA ARG A 209 -9.04 1.05 -1.84
C ARG A 209 -9.60 -0.04 -2.74
N SER A 210 -9.33 0.04 -4.04
CA SER A 210 -9.78 -0.96 -5.02
C SER A 210 -9.20 -2.33 -4.71
N TRP A 211 -7.89 -2.39 -4.47
CA TRP A 211 -7.22 -3.61 -4.09
C TRP A 211 -7.83 -4.21 -2.82
N LEU A 212 -7.95 -3.42 -1.74
CA LEU A 212 -8.50 -3.88 -0.46
C LEU A 212 -9.90 -4.50 -0.63
N LEU A 213 -10.79 -3.77 -1.30
CA LEU A 213 -12.17 -4.23 -1.47
C LEU A 213 -12.27 -5.46 -2.36
N ALA A 214 -11.42 -5.57 -3.40
CA ALA A 214 -11.33 -6.77 -4.20
C ALA A 214 -10.89 -7.99 -3.36
N GLN A 215 -9.95 -7.81 -2.41
CA GLN A 215 -9.56 -8.88 -1.50
C GLN A 215 -10.69 -9.28 -0.55
N ILE A 216 -11.41 -8.31 0.02
CA ILE A 216 -12.57 -8.57 0.88
C ILE A 216 -13.68 -9.32 0.10
N GLU A 217 -13.94 -8.94 -1.14
CA GLU A 217 -14.91 -9.63 -2.00
C GLU A 217 -14.45 -11.06 -2.34
N LYS A 218 -13.16 -11.24 -2.70
CA LYS A 218 -12.57 -12.56 -2.96
C LYS A 218 -12.75 -13.47 -1.73
N ARG A 219 -12.39 -13.01 -0.54
CA ARG A 219 -12.55 -13.77 0.71
C ARG A 219 -14.01 -14.19 0.96
N LYS A 220 -14.96 -13.27 0.79
CA LYS A 220 -16.39 -13.57 0.94
C LYS A 220 -16.90 -14.62 -0.05
N SER A 221 -16.29 -14.70 -1.24
CA SER A 221 -16.64 -15.70 -2.25
C SER A 221 -16.06 -17.08 -1.94
N LEU A 222 -14.82 -17.16 -1.44
CA LEU A 222 -14.14 -18.40 -1.05
C LEU A 222 -14.87 -19.12 0.10
N GLY A 223 -15.45 -18.39 1.05
CA GLY A 223 -16.27 -18.95 2.13
C GLY A 223 -17.54 -19.68 1.66
N LYS A 224 -17.86 -19.66 0.36
CA LYS A 224 -19.01 -20.34 -0.27
C LYS A 224 -18.65 -21.65 -0.98
N GLY A 225 -17.48 -22.23 -0.75
CA GLY A 225 -17.16 -23.61 -1.12
C GLY A 225 -16.56 -23.85 -2.50
N THR A 226 -15.85 -22.89 -3.07
CA THR A 226 -15.01 -23.13 -4.23
C THR A 226 -13.57 -23.38 -3.78
N GLU A 227 -13.18 -24.66 -3.68
CA GLU A 227 -11.78 -25.06 -3.60
C GLU A 227 -11.12 -24.78 -4.95
N HIS A 228 -10.43 -23.65 -5.07
CA HIS A 228 -9.44 -23.45 -6.13
C HIS A 228 -8.12 -24.06 -5.68
N GLN A 229 -7.86 -25.29 -6.08
CA GLN A 229 -6.51 -25.85 -6.08
C GLN A 229 -5.76 -25.22 -7.25
N GLU A 230 -5.14 -24.07 -7.02
CA GLU A 230 -4.26 -23.46 -8.01
C GLU A 230 -2.87 -24.13 -7.94
N VAL A 231 -2.35 -24.45 -9.13
CA VAL A 231 -0.99 -24.97 -9.26
C VAL A 231 -0.04 -23.77 -9.06
N SER A 232 0.54 -23.69 -7.87
CA SER A 232 1.43 -22.59 -7.49
C SER A 232 2.82 -22.66 -8.13
N THR A 233 3.17 -23.79 -8.73
CA THR A 233 4.50 -23.98 -9.32
C THR A 233 4.44 -24.95 -10.48
N VAL A 234 4.94 -24.52 -11.63
CA VAL A 234 5.22 -25.39 -12.78
C VAL A 234 6.74 -25.50 -12.95
N ARG A 235 7.25 -26.72 -12.99
CA ARG A 235 8.69 -26.98 -13.20
C ARG A 235 8.87 -27.89 -14.41
N THR A 236 9.66 -27.43 -15.34
CA THR A 236 10.18 -28.23 -16.46
C THR A 236 11.69 -28.36 -16.35
N ASP A 237 12.35 -29.04 -17.30
CA ASP A 237 13.82 -29.19 -17.30
C ASP A 237 14.55 -27.84 -17.43
N ASN A 238 13.94 -26.85 -18.07
CA ASN A 238 14.56 -25.58 -18.40
C ASN A 238 13.81 -24.36 -17.81
N GLU A 239 12.68 -24.56 -17.16
CA GLU A 239 11.82 -23.48 -16.72
C GLU A 239 11.25 -23.76 -15.31
N LEU A 240 11.21 -22.74 -14.47
CA LEU A 240 10.54 -22.73 -13.18
C LEU A 240 9.60 -21.52 -13.13
N VAL A 241 8.31 -21.76 -13.31
CA VAL A 241 7.28 -20.75 -13.07
C VAL A 241 6.73 -20.97 -11.67
N ARG A 242 6.82 -19.97 -10.83
CA ARG A 242 6.31 -20.00 -9.48
C ARG A 242 5.41 -18.79 -9.24
N TRP A 243 4.13 -19.09 -8.98
CA TRP A 243 3.24 -18.09 -8.42
C TRP A 243 3.38 -18.16 -6.90
N PHE A 244 3.53 -17.00 -6.28
CA PHE A 244 3.53 -16.93 -4.82
C PHE A 244 2.08 -17.04 -4.38
N ASP A 245 1.71 -18.21 -3.86
CA ASP A 245 0.42 -18.43 -3.24
C ASP A 245 0.23 -17.38 -2.15
N ARG A 246 -0.80 -16.60 -2.30
CA ARG A 246 -1.24 -15.76 -1.22
C ARG A 246 -1.94 -16.67 -0.22
N GLU A 247 -1.36 -16.81 0.95
CA GLU A 247 -2.05 -17.42 2.08
C GLU A 247 -3.27 -16.55 2.40
N ASP A 248 -4.46 -17.03 2.06
CA ASP A 248 -5.68 -16.31 2.37
C ASP A 248 -5.89 -16.32 3.87
N HIS A 249 -6.05 -15.14 4.43
CA HIS A 249 -6.36 -14.99 5.85
C HIS A 249 -7.78 -15.49 6.13
N THR A 250 -7.94 -16.36 7.11
CA THR A 250 -9.24 -16.91 7.49
C THR A 250 -9.92 -16.13 8.61
N LEU A 251 -9.12 -15.52 9.50
CA LEU A 251 -9.61 -14.83 10.70
C LEU A 251 -9.90 -13.34 10.48
N PHE A 252 -9.24 -12.71 9.50
CA PHE A 252 -9.34 -11.28 9.21
C PHE A 252 -9.23 -11.04 7.69
N ASP A 253 -9.54 -9.83 7.23
CA ASP A 253 -9.55 -9.53 5.79
C ASP A 253 -8.14 -9.37 5.22
N VAL A 254 -7.26 -8.66 5.93
CA VAL A 254 -5.87 -8.37 5.54
C VAL A 254 -4.95 -8.38 6.76
N CYS A 255 -3.67 -8.62 6.57
CA CYS A 255 -2.67 -8.39 7.61
C CYS A 255 -2.06 -6.99 7.53
N ALA A 256 -1.35 -6.60 8.57
CA ALA A 256 -0.69 -5.30 8.67
C ALA A 256 0.68 -5.22 7.95
N ASP A 257 1.20 -6.34 7.46
CA ASP A 257 2.53 -6.47 6.87
C ASP A 257 2.52 -6.37 5.33
N ASP A 258 3.70 -6.34 4.74
CA ASP A 258 3.97 -6.22 3.29
C ASP A 258 3.32 -7.33 2.43
N HIS A 259 2.89 -8.43 3.03
CA HIS A 259 2.09 -9.47 2.36
C HIS A 259 0.76 -8.91 1.81
N CYS A 260 0.13 -7.98 2.53
CA CYS A 260 -1.07 -7.27 2.10
C CYS A 260 -0.70 -5.82 1.72
N GLN A 261 -1.08 -4.88 2.54
CA GLN A 261 -0.67 -3.48 2.45
C GLN A 261 -0.11 -3.08 3.80
N ARG A 262 0.99 -2.35 3.80
CA ARG A 262 1.61 -1.92 5.05
C ARG A 262 0.69 -1.01 5.84
N TYR A 263 0.23 -1.51 6.97
CA TYR A 263 -0.66 -0.83 7.89
C TYR A 263 0.01 -0.65 9.26
N GLN A 264 0.18 0.58 9.71
CA GLN A 264 0.86 0.90 10.98
C GLN A 264 0.02 1.78 11.90
N GLY A 265 -1.30 1.75 11.71
CA GLY A 265 -2.24 2.55 12.50
C GLY A 265 -1.94 4.05 12.39
N ILE A 266 -2.07 4.74 13.52
CA ILE A 266 -1.74 6.18 13.65
C ILE A 266 -0.31 6.43 14.15
N THR A 267 0.52 5.40 14.22
CA THR A 267 1.92 5.49 14.68
C THR A 267 2.76 6.32 13.72
N LYS A 268 2.52 6.20 12.42
CA LYS A 268 3.19 7.01 11.41
C LYS A 268 2.55 8.38 11.30
N ALA A 269 3.41 9.39 11.20
CA ALA A 269 2.97 10.75 10.96
C ALA A 269 2.20 10.82 9.64
N THR A 270 1.00 11.33 9.71
CA THR A 270 0.20 11.67 8.54
C THR A 270 0.36 13.16 8.22
N SER A 271 0.00 13.56 7.01
CA SER A 271 -0.01 14.96 6.60
C SER A 271 -1.42 15.41 6.23
N PRO A 272 -1.68 16.72 6.23
CA PRO A 272 -2.95 17.23 5.72
C PRO A 272 -3.27 16.76 4.30
N HIS A 273 -2.25 16.56 3.46
CA HIS A 273 -2.43 16.05 2.08
C HIS A 273 -3.00 14.63 2.04
N VAL A 274 -2.60 13.76 2.98
CA VAL A 274 -3.16 12.41 3.10
C VAL A 274 -4.65 12.47 3.36
N LYS A 275 -5.08 13.26 4.38
CA LYS A 275 -6.50 13.43 4.67
C LYS A 275 -7.26 14.04 3.49
N MET A 276 -6.70 15.08 2.86
CA MET A 276 -7.30 15.70 1.68
C MET A 276 -7.44 14.71 0.51
N ALA A 277 -6.46 13.84 0.28
CA ALA A 277 -6.51 12.82 -0.76
C ALA A 277 -7.61 11.80 -0.50
N ILE A 278 -7.72 11.30 0.72
CA ILE A 278 -8.76 10.37 1.15
C ILE A 278 -10.15 11.01 1.00
N ASP A 279 -10.35 12.20 1.56
CA ASP A 279 -11.63 12.91 1.51
C ASP A 279 -12.07 13.21 0.06
N ALA A 280 -11.12 13.62 -0.80
CA ALA A 280 -11.40 13.93 -2.20
C ALA A 280 -11.72 12.71 -3.07
N THR A 281 -11.28 11.52 -2.66
CA THR A 281 -11.48 10.26 -3.39
C THR A 281 -12.36 9.27 -2.63
N ARG A 282 -13.05 9.73 -1.58
CA ARG A 282 -13.84 8.89 -0.69
C ARG A 282 -14.80 7.99 -1.46
N GLY A 283 -14.74 6.68 -1.21
CA GLY A 283 -15.58 5.68 -1.84
C GLY A 283 -15.31 5.42 -3.34
N GLN A 284 -14.33 6.08 -3.95
CA GLN A 284 -14.00 5.87 -5.36
C GLN A 284 -13.16 4.59 -5.52
N VAL A 285 -13.55 3.74 -6.46
CA VAL A 285 -12.87 2.48 -6.79
C VAL A 285 -12.71 2.33 -8.30
N LEU A 286 -11.71 1.57 -8.71
CA LEU A 286 -11.56 1.10 -10.08
C LEU A 286 -12.46 -0.11 -10.31
N PHE A 287 -13.16 -0.12 -11.44
CA PHE A 287 -14.14 -1.15 -11.75
C PHE A 287 -13.94 -1.65 -13.19
N SER A 288 -13.91 -2.95 -13.38
CA SER A 288 -13.78 -3.57 -14.70
C SER A 288 -14.59 -4.87 -14.75
N GLU A 289 -15.24 -5.12 -15.90
CA GLU A 289 -15.97 -6.36 -16.17
C GLU A 289 -16.96 -6.77 -15.08
N GLY A 290 -17.61 -5.79 -14.44
CA GLY A 290 -18.64 -6.06 -13.42
C GLY A 290 -18.12 -6.26 -12.00
N SER A 291 -16.80 -6.08 -11.75
CA SER A 291 -16.18 -6.24 -10.43
C SER A 291 -15.18 -5.14 -10.09
N ILE A 292 -14.89 -4.97 -8.82
CA ILE A 292 -13.83 -4.07 -8.35
C ILE A 292 -12.48 -4.65 -8.78
N CYS A 293 -11.60 -3.79 -9.30
CA CYS A 293 -10.28 -4.21 -9.77
C CYS A 293 -9.37 -4.64 -8.63
N ASP A 294 -8.72 -5.79 -8.76
CA ASP A 294 -7.54 -6.17 -7.97
C ASP A 294 -6.35 -5.31 -8.43
N ALA A 295 -6.34 -4.05 -7.98
CA ALA A 295 -5.47 -3.00 -8.48
C ALA A 295 -4.07 -3.09 -7.85
N ARG A 296 -3.21 -3.94 -8.43
CA ARG A 296 -1.81 -4.10 -7.99
C ARG A 296 -0.95 -2.91 -8.41
N PHE A 297 0.04 -2.59 -7.60
CA PHE A 297 1.00 -1.52 -7.87
C PHE A 297 2.40 -1.89 -7.41
N SER A 298 3.40 -1.21 -7.97
CA SER A 298 4.80 -1.33 -7.57
C SER A 298 5.42 0.06 -7.42
N LYS A 299 6.50 0.16 -6.65
CA LYS A 299 7.25 1.42 -6.49
C LYS A 299 8.05 1.77 -7.75
N CYS A 300 8.51 0.77 -8.48
CA CYS A 300 9.32 0.92 -9.68
C CYS A 300 9.08 -0.30 -10.59
N CYS A 301 8.75 -0.04 -11.85
CA CYS A 301 8.49 -1.10 -12.84
C CYS A 301 9.71 -1.43 -13.71
N GLY A 302 10.82 -0.68 -13.59
CA GLY A 302 12.00 -0.88 -14.45
C GLY A 302 11.82 -0.43 -15.91
N GLY A 303 10.77 0.37 -16.19
CA GLY A 303 10.47 0.90 -17.52
C GLY A 303 9.36 0.18 -18.28
N ILE A 304 9.00 -1.02 -17.85
CA ILE A 304 7.87 -1.81 -18.39
C ILE A 304 7.16 -2.45 -17.20
N SER A 305 5.83 -2.28 -17.10
CA SER A 305 5.05 -2.94 -16.06
C SER A 305 4.91 -4.44 -16.34
N GLU A 306 4.83 -5.24 -15.29
CA GLU A 306 4.61 -6.68 -15.41
C GLU A 306 3.13 -7.02 -15.52
N GLU A 307 2.81 -8.12 -16.19
CA GLU A 307 1.44 -8.65 -16.25
C GLU A 307 1.11 -9.42 -14.98
N PHE A 308 -0.14 -9.30 -14.52
CA PHE A 308 -0.63 -9.98 -13.31
C PHE A 308 -0.37 -11.50 -13.32
N GLN A 309 -0.59 -12.14 -14.48
CA GLN A 309 -0.48 -13.60 -14.63
C GLN A 309 0.92 -14.16 -14.38
N TYR A 310 1.97 -13.35 -14.47
CA TYR A 310 3.34 -13.80 -14.25
C TYR A 310 3.80 -13.62 -12.79
N CYS A 311 3.08 -12.81 -12.01
CA CYS A 311 3.47 -12.50 -10.65
C CYS A 311 2.58 -13.16 -9.58
N TRP A 312 1.27 -13.24 -9.82
CA TRP A 312 0.30 -13.53 -8.77
C TRP A 312 -0.49 -14.81 -8.97
N GLU A 313 -1.24 -14.90 -10.06
CA GLU A 313 -2.09 -16.03 -10.39
C GLU A 313 -2.06 -16.22 -11.91
N ASN A 314 -2.16 -17.45 -12.40
CA ASN A 314 -2.19 -17.73 -13.85
C ASN A 314 -3.52 -17.32 -14.50
N ILE A 315 -3.90 -16.06 -14.27
CA ILE A 315 -5.12 -15.45 -14.81
C ILE A 315 -4.77 -14.11 -15.42
N ARG A 316 -5.16 -13.89 -16.68
CA ARG A 316 -4.95 -12.59 -17.33
C ARG A 316 -5.98 -11.59 -16.84
N LYS A 317 -5.50 -10.45 -16.33
CA LYS A 317 -6.32 -9.29 -15.96
C LYS A 317 -6.23 -8.23 -17.03
N PRO A 318 -7.34 -7.83 -17.70
CA PRO A 318 -7.27 -6.90 -18.84
C PRO A 318 -6.82 -5.49 -18.46
N TYR A 319 -6.85 -5.15 -17.18
CA TYR A 319 -6.42 -3.86 -16.62
C TYR A 319 -5.01 -3.89 -15.96
N LEU A 320 -4.34 -5.05 -15.95
CA LEU A 320 -2.98 -5.24 -15.44
C LEU A 320 -2.11 -5.92 -16.51
N LEU A 321 -1.94 -5.20 -17.62
CA LEU A 321 -1.13 -5.64 -18.77
C LEU A 321 0.25 -4.99 -18.70
N SER A 322 1.18 -5.57 -19.45
CA SER A 322 2.49 -4.98 -19.66
C SER A 322 2.36 -3.72 -20.52
N VAL A 323 2.84 -2.60 -19.98
CA VAL A 323 2.87 -1.31 -20.68
C VAL A 323 4.22 -0.62 -20.44
N GLU A 324 4.68 0.13 -21.45
CA GLU A 324 5.88 0.95 -21.30
C GLU A 324 5.61 2.15 -20.36
N ASP A 325 6.49 2.38 -19.41
CA ASP A 325 6.43 3.49 -18.44
C ASP A 325 7.02 4.78 -19.04
N LYS A 326 6.50 5.17 -20.21
CA LYS A 326 6.92 6.39 -20.94
C LYS A 326 5.75 7.00 -21.73
N ALA A 327 5.97 8.17 -22.31
CA ALA A 327 4.99 8.80 -23.19
C ALA A 327 5.05 8.20 -24.63
N PRO A 328 3.90 8.01 -25.32
CA PRO A 328 2.54 8.17 -24.80
C PRO A 328 2.18 7.05 -23.82
N LEU A 329 1.38 7.38 -22.80
CA LEU A 329 0.94 6.39 -21.80
C LEU A 329 0.16 5.24 -22.44
N GLY A 330 0.39 4.02 -21.93
CA GLY A 330 -0.30 2.82 -22.40
C GLY A 330 0.29 2.20 -23.67
N SER A 331 1.48 2.64 -24.10
CA SER A 331 2.19 1.99 -25.20
C SER A 331 2.48 0.52 -24.87
N VAL A 332 2.17 -0.36 -25.81
CA VAL A 332 2.52 -1.78 -25.71
C VAL A 332 4.03 -1.90 -25.91
N PRO A 333 4.74 -2.71 -25.10
CA PRO A 333 6.17 -2.94 -25.29
C PRO A 333 6.46 -3.44 -26.71
N THR A 334 7.45 -2.82 -27.34
CA THR A 334 7.89 -3.22 -28.68
C THR A 334 8.99 -4.27 -28.66
N MET A 335 9.60 -4.48 -27.48
CA MET A 335 10.68 -5.44 -27.27
C MET A 335 10.11 -6.75 -26.70
N ASP A 336 10.52 -7.85 -27.26
CA ASP A 336 10.19 -9.18 -26.75
C ASP A 336 11.21 -9.57 -25.67
N LEU A 337 10.83 -9.36 -24.39
CA LEU A 337 11.68 -9.72 -23.24
C LEU A 337 11.65 -11.22 -22.92
N THR A 338 10.96 -12.04 -23.68
CA THR A 338 11.09 -13.50 -23.62
C THR A 338 12.36 -14.00 -24.33
N ASP A 339 12.93 -13.16 -25.21
CA ASP A 339 14.25 -13.39 -25.78
C ASP A 339 15.34 -13.00 -24.77
N GLU A 340 16.25 -13.94 -24.48
CA GLU A 340 17.28 -13.80 -23.44
C GLU A 340 18.28 -12.68 -23.74
N GLU A 341 18.62 -12.47 -25.00
CA GLU A 341 19.57 -11.43 -25.42
C GLU A 341 18.89 -10.05 -25.32
N ALA A 342 17.66 -9.93 -25.79
CA ALA A 342 16.86 -8.72 -25.66
C ALA A 342 16.62 -8.36 -24.17
N ALA A 343 16.28 -9.33 -23.33
CA ALA A 343 16.11 -9.13 -21.88
C ALA A 343 17.42 -8.66 -21.22
N ARG A 344 18.56 -9.27 -21.60
CA ARG A 344 19.87 -8.84 -21.12
C ARG A 344 20.22 -7.42 -21.53
N GLU A 345 20.01 -7.07 -22.79
CA GLU A 345 20.23 -5.71 -23.28
C GLU A 345 19.35 -4.71 -22.55
N TRP A 346 18.10 -5.04 -22.31
CA TRP A 346 17.18 -4.20 -21.53
C TRP A 346 17.67 -3.96 -20.11
N ILE A 347 18.04 -5.03 -19.39
CA ILE A 347 18.55 -4.96 -18.01
C ILE A 347 19.83 -4.11 -17.91
N LEU A 348 20.71 -4.21 -18.91
CA LEU A 348 21.97 -3.46 -18.92
C LEU A 348 21.82 -2.04 -19.51
N SER A 349 20.72 -1.75 -20.18
CA SER A 349 20.42 -0.41 -20.67
C SER A 349 19.86 0.46 -19.53
N SER A 350 19.79 1.75 -19.78
CA SER A 350 19.02 2.68 -18.95
C SER A 350 17.86 3.21 -19.81
N PRO A 351 16.79 2.41 -19.97
CA PRO A 351 15.71 2.81 -20.86
C PRO A 351 15.04 4.09 -20.40
N GLU A 352 14.58 4.89 -21.33
CA GLU A 352 13.80 6.09 -21.02
C GLU A 352 12.47 5.67 -20.40
N ALA A 353 12.24 6.06 -19.16
CA ALA A 353 11.03 5.73 -18.42
C ALA A 353 10.77 6.77 -17.32
N PHE A 354 9.50 6.91 -16.89
CA PHE A 354 9.16 7.80 -15.79
C PHE A 354 9.78 7.33 -14.45
N CYS A 355 9.96 6.04 -14.27
CA CYS A 355 10.61 5.46 -13.09
C CYS A 355 12.15 5.45 -13.18
N ASN A 356 12.74 5.80 -14.33
CA ASN A 356 14.18 5.83 -14.56
C ASN A 356 14.64 7.25 -14.86
N THR A 357 14.85 8.02 -13.82
CA THR A 357 15.30 9.43 -13.88
C THR A 357 16.77 9.47 -13.57
N HIS A 358 17.63 9.44 -14.58
CA HIS A 358 19.07 9.64 -14.44
C HIS A 358 19.45 11.11 -14.51
#